data_891ab81143fceee14b8904f4cf4adc77
#
_entry.id   891ab81143fceee14b8904f4cf4adc77
#
_cell.length_a   1.000
_cell.length_b   1.000
_cell.length_c   1.000
_cell.angle_alpha   90.00
_cell.angle_beta   90.00
_cell.angle_gamma   90.00
#
_symmetry.space_group_name_H-M   'P 1'
#
loop_
_entity.id
_entity.type
_entity.pdbx_description
1 polymer ?
#
loop_
_entity_poly.entity_id
_entity_poly.type
_entity_poly.pdbx_seq_one_letter_code
_entity_poly.pdbx_strand_id
1 'polypeptide(L)' 'MRLRDLREDNDLTQRELAERLHISQNTYSQYENGVRQLPIEILIAIAEIYNVSTDYILCLTSNPKRNK' A
#
# COMPACT_ATOMS: atom_id res chain seq x y z
N MET A 1 -5.60 7.37 -2.67
CA MET A 1 -4.50 6.73 -1.91
C MET A 1 -3.24 6.63 -2.77
N ARG A 2 -2.09 6.50 -2.14
CA ARG A 2 -0.79 6.47 -2.83
C ARG A 2 -0.28 5.06 -3.15
N LEU A 3 -1.16 4.08 -3.27
CA LEU A 3 -0.72 2.68 -3.43
C LEU A 3 0.10 2.46 -4.69
N ARG A 4 -0.42 2.92 -5.83
CA ARG A 4 0.28 2.77 -7.11
C ARG A 4 1.58 3.55 -7.13
N ASP A 5 1.55 4.79 -6.67
CA ASP A 5 2.73 5.66 -6.68
C ASP A 5 3.86 5.05 -5.84
N LEU A 6 3.55 4.56 -4.64
CA LEU A 6 4.55 3.92 -3.79
C LEU A 6 5.09 2.65 -4.44
N ARG A 7 4.21 1.86 -5.03
CA ARG A 7 4.63 0.62 -5.70
C ARG A 7 5.57 0.91 -6.86
N GLU A 8 5.20 1.85 -7.71
CA GLU A 8 6.03 2.23 -8.86
C GLU A 8 7.34 2.88 -8.44
N ASP A 9 7.33 3.72 -7.41
CA ASP A 9 8.53 4.35 -6.88
C ASP A 9 9.52 3.33 -6.32
N ASN A 10 9.03 2.17 -5.88
CA ASN A 10 9.86 1.09 -5.34
C ASN A 10 10.11 -0.02 -6.38
N ASP A 11 9.75 0.21 -7.63
CA ASP A 11 9.96 -0.74 -8.74
C ASP A 11 9.35 -2.12 -8.48
N LEU A 12 8.18 -2.15 -7.85
CA LEU A 12 7.47 -3.39 -7.56
C LEU A 12 6.30 -3.59 -8.52
N THR A 13 6.11 -4.83 -8.97
CA THR A 13 4.90 -5.19 -9.68
C THR A 13 3.77 -5.44 -8.69
N GLN A 14 2.52 -5.41 -9.17
CA GLN A 14 1.38 -5.77 -8.32
C GLN A 14 1.54 -7.20 -7.78
N ARG A 15 2.05 -8.11 -8.60
CA ARG A 15 2.28 -9.50 -8.22
C ARG A 15 3.27 -9.61 -7.05
N GLU A 16 4.40 -8.89 -7.15
CA GLU A 16 5.42 -8.92 -6.12
C GLU A 16 4.88 -8.40 -4.78
N LEU A 17 4.13 -7.30 -4.82
CA LEU A 17 3.56 -6.75 -3.60
C LEU A 17 2.48 -7.66 -3.03
N ALA A 18 1.63 -8.23 -3.88
CA ALA A 18 0.60 -9.17 -3.44
C ALA A 18 1.23 -10.38 -2.73
N GLU A 19 2.35 -10.90 -3.26
CA GLU A 19 3.07 -11.99 -2.62
C GLU A 19 3.56 -11.60 -1.22
N ARG A 20 4.09 -10.40 -1.07
CA ARG A 20 4.55 -9.91 0.24
C ARG A 20 3.41 -9.75 1.23
N LEU A 21 2.22 -9.43 0.73
CA LEU A 21 1.03 -9.26 1.56
C LEU A 21 0.25 -10.57 1.78
N HIS A 22 0.69 -11.67 1.16
CA HIS A 22 0.04 -12.97 1.22
C HIS A 22 -1.40 -12.93 0.71
N ILE A 23 -1.64 -12.17 -0.34
CA ILE A 23 -2.94 -12.07 -1.01
C ILE A 23 -2.76 -12.30 -2.51
N SER A 24 -3.86 -12.51 -3.22
CA SER A 24 -3.80 -12.68 -4.67
C SER A 24 -3.52 -11.33 -5.35
N GLN A 25 -2.90 -11.39 -6.52
CA GLN A 25 -2.67 -10.20 -7.33
C GLN A 25 -3.98 -9.51 -7.68
N ASN A 26 -5.02 -10.29 -7.99
CA ASN A 26 -6.32 -9.75 -8.33
C ASN A 26 -6.92 -8.94 -7.16
N THR A 27 -6.81 -9.46 -5.94
CA THR A 27 -7.27 -8.76 -4.74
C THR A 27 -6.50 -7.45 -4.55
N TYR A 28 -5.17 -7.50 -4.67
CA TYR A 28 -4.37 -6.29 -4.54
C TYR A 28 -4.74 -5.25 -5.59
N SER A 29 -4.92 -5.69 -6.84
CA SER A 29 -5.32 -4.80 -7.93
C SER A 29 -6.64 -4.08 -7.62
N GLN A 30 -7.59 -4.78 -7.02
CA GLN A 30 -8.86 -4.19 -6.61
C GLN A 30 -8.66 -3.09 -5.56
N TYR A 31 -7.74 -3.27 -4.64
CA TYR A 31 -7.40 -2.23 -3.66
C TYR A 31 -6.81 -1.00 -4.35
N GLU A 32 -5.86 -1.22 -5.25
CA GLU A 32 -5.18 -0.14 -5.95
C GLU A 32 -6.13 0.66 -6.84
N ASN A 33 -7.10 -0.01 -7.45
CA ASN A 33 -8.07 0.62 -8.33
C ASN A 33 -9.29 1.19 -7.60
N GLY A 34 -9.36 1.05 -6.28
CA GLY A 34 -10.47 1.57 -5.49
C GLY A 34 -11.77 0.78 -5.62
N VAL A 35 -11.72 -0.41 -6.23
CA VAL A 35 -12.89 -1.27 -6.41
C VAL A 35 -13.25 -2.01 -5.12
N ARG A 36 -12.28 -2.18 -4.24
CA ARG A 36 -12.45 -2.90 -2.99
C ARG A 36 -11.84 -2.10 -1.85
N GLN A 37 -12.52 -2.09 -0.71
CA GLN A 37 -12.05 -1.37 0.47
C GLN A 37 -10.81 -2.05 1.05
N LEU A 38 -9.79 -1.24 1.37
CA LEU A 38 -8.53 -1.72 1.92
C LEU A 38 -8.70 -2.03 3.41
N PRO A 39 -8.50 -3.29 3.84
CA PRO A 39 -8.55 -3.60 5.27
C PRO A 39 -7.42 -2.95 6.04
N ILE A 40 -7.67 -2.66 7.32
CA ILE A 40 -6.68 -2.02 8.19
C ILE A 40 -5.40 -2.84 8.27
N GLU A 41 -5.50 -4.17 8.39
CA GLU A 41 -4.35 -5.05 8.48
C GLU A 41 -3.44 -4.94 7.24
N ILE A 42 -4.06 -4.85 6.07
CA ILE A 42 -3.32 -4.70 4.82
C ILE A 42 -2.69 -3.32 4.73
N LEU A 43 -3.41 -2.28 5.15
CA LEU A 43 -2.87 -0.92 5.19
C LEU A 43 -1.62 -0.84 6.08
N ILE A 44 -1.68 -1.43 7.27
CA ILE A 44 -0.55 -1.46 8.20
C ILE A 44 0.63 -2.22 7.60
N ALA A 45 0.36 -3.38 6.97
CA ALA A 45 1.42 -4.17 6.33
C ALA A 45 2.10 -3.39 5.20
N ILE A 46 1.34 -2.66 4.39
CA ILE A 46 1.88 -1.83 3.32
C ILE A 46 2.75 -0.71 3.91
N ALA A 47 2.29 -0.07 4.97
CA ALA A 47 3.05 0.97 5.64
C ALA A 47 4.39 0.45 6.15
N GLU A 48 4.43 -0.76 6.68
CA GLU A 48 5.65 -1.39 7.14
C GLU A 48 6.58 -1.75 5.99
N ILE A 49 6.04 -2.30 4.89
CA ILE A 49 6.83 -2.66 3.71
C ILE A 49 7.56 -1.44 3.15
N TYR A 50 6.88 -0.32 3.03
CA TYR A 50 7.46 0.91 2.47
C TYR A 50 8.11 1.81 3.52
N ASN A 51 7.96 1.48 4.79
CA ASN A 51 8.45 2.29 5.91
C ASN A 51 7.93 3.73 5.84
N VAL A 52 6.64 3.86 5.63
CA VAL A 52 5.93 5.14 5.60
C VAL A 52 4.75 5.12 6.58
N SER A 53 4.19 6.29 6.89
CA SER A 53 3.02 6.37 7.75
C SER A 53 1.75 5.94 7.00
N THR A 54 0.77 5.44 7.72
CA THR A 54 -0.55 5.15 7.14
C THR A 54 -1.21 6.44 6.65
N ASP A 55 -0.98 7.55 7.36
CA ASP A 55 -1.49 8.87 6.94
C ASP A 55 -0.97 9.26 5.58
N TYR A 56 0.30 9.00 5.30
CA TYR A 56 0.89 9.28 3.99
C TYR A 56 0.23 8.46 2.89
N ILE A 57 0.00 7.16 3.14
CA ILE A 57 -0.68 6.28 2.18
C ILE A 57 -2.09 6.80 1.88
N LEU A 58 -2.78 7.27 2.91
CA LEU A 58 -4.16 7.77 2.80
C LEU A 58 -4.24 9.21 2.29
N CYS A 59 -3.11 9.83 1.98
CA CYS A 59 -3.03 11.22 1.53
C CYS A 59 -3.49 12.24 2.57
N LEU A 60 -3.40 11.90 3.85
CA LEU A 60 -3.72 12.82 4.94
C LEU A 60 -2.54 13.72 5.30
N THR A 61 -1.35 13.38 4.84
CA THR A 61 -0.14 14.17 5.00
C THR A 61 0.73 13.98 3.77
N SER A 62 1.59 14.96 3.47
CA SER A 62 2.62 14.83 2.43
C SER A 62 3.97 14.36 3.00
N ASN A 63 4.06 14.17 4.33
CA ASN A 63 5.26 13.71 4.99
C ASN A 63 5.21 12.18 5.16
N PRO A 64 6.09 11.40 4.51
CA PRO A 64 6.06 9.95 4.62
C PRO A 64 6.56 9.41 5.95
N LYS A 65 7.14 10.23 6.80
CA LYS A 65 7.77 9.81 8.03
C LYS A 65 6.77 9.14 8.96
N ARG A 66 7.15 7.95 9.48
CA ARG A 66 6.31 7.21 10.42
C ARG A 66 6.32 7.86 11.78
N ASN A 67 5.13 7.94 12.39
CA ASN A 67 5.00 8.26 13.81
C ASN A 67 5.23 7.00 14.62
N LYS A 68 6.02 7.12 15.66
CA LYS A 68 6.22 6.05 16.61
C LYS A 68 5.55 6.40 17.94
#